data_59a2c5499eb03e6adc55e2031e3ca8fc
#
_entry.id   59a2c5499eb03e6adc55e2031e3ca8fc
#
_cell.length_a   1.000
_cell.length_b   1.000
_cell.length_c   1.000
_cell.angle_alpha   90.00
_cell.angle_beta   90.00
_cell.angle_gamma   90.00
#
_symmetry.space_group_name_H-M   'P 1'
#
loop_
_entity.id
_entity.type
_entity.pdbx_description
1 polymer ?
#
loop_
_entity_poly.entity_id
_entity_poly.type
_entity_poly.pdbx_seq_one_letter_code
_entity_poly.pdbx_strand_id
1 'polypeptide(L)'
;PPEFLYTIYKLIDFIENIKNAEPSEKSIRQAKELGISDKMLAKLWNIQVDKIEQIRNDLAIRPTYKKIDGVAGTLDANVSYFYATYEEEDELEESKADILLIDGVESLSNRSFANNQQLLILANSGLDVSLISNSPDTLAFSLSLPITTFFEPLSYEVIAEITRKCNPETLCLKKPEELSEDLKSELNNLNIKITEWNYTGGKL
;
A
#
# COMPACT_ATOMS: atom_id res chain seq x y z
N PRO A 1 -20.96 -16.04 3.37
CA PRO A 1 -21.83 -15.27 4.26
C PRO A 1 -22.64 -14.28 3.45
N PRO A 2 -23.91 -13.98 3.80
CA PRO A 2 -24.77 -13.07 3.04
C PRO A 2 -24.22 -11.64 2.96
N GLU A 3 -23.47 -11.19 3.94
CA GLU A 3 -22.82 -9.86 3.94
C GLU A 3 -21.82 -9.71 2.79
N PHE A 4 -21.07 -10.75 2.47
CA PHE A 4 -20.11 -10.74 1.36
C PHE A 4 -20.83 -10.57 0.01
N LEU A 5 -21.92 -11.30 -0.21
CA LEU A 5 -22.71 -11.15 -1.43
C LEU A 5 -23.33 -9.74 -1.54
N TYR A 6 -23.80 -9.19 -0.43
CA TYR A 6 -24.33 -7.83 -0.40
C TYR A 6 -23.28 -6.78 -0.79
N THR A 7 -22.03 -6.93 -0.33
CA THR A 7 -20.93 -6.05 -0.72
C THR A 7 -20.63 -6.14 -2.21
N ILE A 8 -20.63 -7.35 -2.77
CA ILE A 8 -20.43 -7.56 -4.21
C ILE A 8 -21.59 -6.91 -5.00
N TYR A 9 -22.82 -7.07 -4.59
CA TYR A 9 -23.96 -6.43 -5.25
C TYR A 9 -23.85 -4.91 -5.24
N LYS A 10 -23.49 -4.31 -4.09
CA LYS A 10 -23.26 -2.86 -4.00
C LYS A 10 -22.17 -2.39 -4.98
N LEU A 11 -21.09 -3.14 -5.07
CA LEU A 11 -19.99 -2.82 -5.99
C LEU A 11 -20.45 -2.86 -7.45
N ILE A 12 -21.18 -3.90 -7.85
CA ILE A 12 -21.70 -4.06 -9.21
C ILE A 12 -22.68 -2.92 -9.53
N ASP A 13 -23.65 -2.67 -8.66
CA ASP A 13 -24.65 -1.60 -8.83
C ASP A 13 -23.96 -0.22 -8.96
N PHE A 14 -22.97 0.05 -8.12
CA PHE A 14 -22.19 1.27 -8.19
C PHE A 14 -21.45 1.40 -9.53
N ILE A 15 -20.77 0.34 -9.98
CA ILE A 15 -20.04 0.33 -11.26
C ILE A 15 -20.97 0.60 -12.43
N GLU A 16 -22.14 -0.03 -12.45
CA GLU A 16 -23.15 0.19 -13.50
C GLU A 16 -23.65 1.63 -13.52
N ASN A 17 -23.87 2.22 -12.35
CA ASN A 17 -24.35 3.60 -12.21
C ASN A 17 -23.33 4.64 -12.69
N ILE A 18 -22.01 4.44 -12.36
CA ILE A 18 -20.97 5.42 -12.71
C ILE A 18 -20.47 5.27 -14.15
N LYS A 19 -20.64 4.11 -14.77
CA LYS A 19 -20.11 3.82 -16.11
C LYS A 19 -20.52 4.83 -17.17
N ASN A 20 -21.73 5.39 -17.06
CA ASN A 20 -22.30 6.36 -17.98
C ASN A 20 -22.34 7.79 -17.42
N ALA A 21 -21.79 8.00 -16.22
CA ALA A 21 -21.70 9.31 -15.59
C ALA A 21 -20.33 9.94 -15.82
N GLU A 22 -20.26 11.26 -15.79
CA GLU A 22 -18.96 11.96 -15.81
C GLU A 22 -18.27 11.85 -14.43
N PRO A 23 -16.93 11.86 -14.40
CA PRO A 23 -16.17 11.90 -13.16
C PRO A 23 -16.57 13.10 -12.30
N SER A 24 -16.96 12.86 -11.07
CA SER A 24 -17.29 13.88 -10.09
C SER A 24 -16.59 13.58 -8.77
N GLU A 25 -16.40 14.59 -7.91
CA GLU A 25 -15.84 14.38 -6.58
C GLU A 25 -16.57 13.25 -5.84
N LYS A 26 -17.91 13.30 -5.82
CA LYS A 26 -18.72 12.30 -5.14
C LYS A 26 -18.50 10.90 -5.69
N SER A 27 -18.52 10.74 -7.03
CA SER A 27 -18.35 9.42 -7.65
C SER A 27 -16.93 8.86 -7.42
N ILE A 28 -15.90 9.70 -7.47
CA ILE A 28 -14.52 9.28 -7.20
C ILE A 28 -14.36 8.91 -5.73
N ARG A 29 -14.83 9.73 -4.79
CA ARG A 29 -14.73 9.43 -3.36
C ARG A 29 -15.44 8.12 -3.01
N GLN A 30 -16.67 7.92 -3.45
CA GLN A 30 -17.40 6.67 -3.23
C GLN A 30 -16.71 5.46 -3.89
N ALA A 31 -16.13 5.63 -5.08
CA ALA A 31 -15.35 4.57 -5.72
C ALA A 31 -14.14 4.17 -4.89
N LYS A 32 -13.42 5.15 -4.33
CA LYS A 32 -12.25 4.89 -3.48
C LYS A 32 -12.64 4.22 -2.16
N GLU A 33 -13.73 4.62 -1.53
CA GLU A 33 -14.32 3.96 -0.35
C GLU A 33 -14.69 2.49 -0.61
N LEU A 34 -15.10 2.18 -1.84
CA LEU A 34 -15.39 0.81 -2.30
C LEU A 34 -14.14 0.03 -2.75
N GLY A 35 -12.95 0.61 -2.66
CA GLY A 35 -11.69 -0.02 -3.06
C GLY A 35 -11.44 -0.08 -4.56
N ILE A 36 -12.15 0.72 -5.37
CA ILE A 36 -11.95 0.77 -6.82
C ILE A 36 -10.67 1.55 -7.14
N SER A 37 -9.74 0.92 -7.86
CA SER A 37 -8.47 1.54 -8.24
C SER A 37 -8.63 2.59 -9.34
N ASP A 38 -7.67 3.52 -9.42
CA ASP A 38 -7.62 4.53 -10.48
C ASP A 38 -7.57 3.89 -11.88
N LYS A 39 -6.85 2.78 -12.04
CA LYS A 39 -6.83 2.00 -13.29
C LYS A 39 -8.21 1.48 -13.68
N MET A 40 -9.02 1.05 -12.72
CA MET A 40 -10.39 0.59 -12.98
C MET A 40 -11.29 1.76 -13.35
N LEU A 41 -11.23 2.88 -12.63
CA LEU A 41 -11.98 4.09 -12.94
C LEU A 41 -11.66 4.64 -14.33
N ALA A 42 -10.38 4.67 -14.69
CA ALA A 42 -9.91 5.08 -16.01
C ALA A 42 -10.53 4.22 -17.13
N LYS A 43 -10.61 2.90 -16.92
CA LYS A 43 -11.30 1.98 -17.86
C LYS A 43 -12.80 2.24 -17.94
N LEU A 44 -13.46 2.46 -16.79
CA LEU A 44 -14.91 2.69 -16.76
C LEU A 44 -15.31 3.97 -17.49
N TRP A 45 -14.54 5.03 -17.33
CA TRP A 45 -14.80 6.34 -17.96
C TRP A 45 -14.08 6.53 -19.31
N ASN A 46 -13.31 5.54 -19.75
CA ASN A 46 -12.53 5.60 -20.99
C ASN A 46 -11.60 6.84 -21.05
N ILE A 47 -10.89 7.11 -19.97
CA ILE A 47 -9.91 8.21 -19.85
C ILE A 47 -8.56 7.67 -19.39
N GLN A 48 -7.52 8.50 -19.45
CA GLN A 48 -6.19 8.12 -18.98
C GLN A 48 -6.13 8.04 -17.45
N VAL A 49 -5.31 7.13 -16.90
CA VAL A 49 -5.14 6.96 -15.45
C VAL A 49 -4.61 8.24 -14.80
N ASP A 50 -3.65 8.90 -15.44
CA ASP A 50 -3.07 10.17 -14.96
C ASP A 50 -4.13 11.26 -14.78
N LYS A 51 -5.21 11.21 -15.58
CA LYS A 51 -6.32 12.15 -15.42
C LYS A 51 -7.12 11.90 -14.16
N ILE A 52 -7.32 10.64 -13.77
CA ILE A 52 -7.96 10.29 -12.49
C ILE A 52 -7.09 10.75 -11.33
N GLU A 53 -5.79 10.46 -11.38
CA GLU A 53 -4.84 10.89 -10.37
C GLU A 53 -4.83 12.43 -10.22
N GLN A 54 -4.81 13.16 -11.33
CA GLN A 54 -4.90 14.62 -11.31
C GLN A 54 -6.18 15.12 -10.63
N ILE A 55 -7.34 14.55 -11.00
CA ILE A 55 -8.63 14.94 -10.40
C ILE A 55 -8.62 14.65 -8.89
N ARG A 56 -8.11 13.50 -8.46
CA ARG A 56 -7.98 13.18 -7.03
C ARG A 56 -7.08 14.17 -6.30
N ASN A 57 -5.96 14.53 -6.93
CA ASN A 57 -5.03 15.51 -6.39
C ASN A 57 -5.68 16.89 -6.23
N ASP A 58 -6.38 17.36 -7.24
CA ASP A 58 -7.06 18.67 -7.27
C ASP A 58 -8.19 18.73 -6.23
N LEU A 59 -8.86 17.61 -5.98
CA LEU A 59 -9.95 17.47 -5.02
C LEU A 59 -9.50 17.04 -3.60
N ALA A 60 -8.20 16.89 -3.39
CA ALA A 60 -7.62 16.37 -2.15
C ALA A 60 -8.23 15.03 -1.69
N ILE A 61 -8.62 14.16 -2.63
CA ILE A 61 -9.11 12.81 -2.33
C ILE A 61 -7.89 11.91 -2.11
N ARG A 62 -7.55 11.69 -0.85
CA ARG A 62 -6.38 10.94 -0.41
C ARG A 62 -6.80 9.81 0.54
N PRO A 63 -6.06 8.70 0.56
CA PRO A 63 -6.26 7.70 1.59
C PRO A 63 -5.84 8.23 2.95
N THR A 64 -6.55 7.80 3.97
CA THR A 64 -6.17 7.84 5.38
C THR A 64 -5.78 6.44 5.81
N TYR A 65 -5.02 6.33 6.89
CA TYR A 65 -4.49 5.06 7.35
C TYR A 65 -5.03 4.74 8.73
N LYS A 66 -5.64 3.57 8.88
CA LYS A 66 -6.15 3.06 10.14
C LYS A 66 -5.23 2.00 10.70
N LYS A 67 -5.03 2.04 12.01
CA LYS A 67 -4.22 1.06 12.72
C LYS A 67 -4.99 -0.25 12.86
N ILE A 68 -4.31 -1.36 12.58
CA ILE A 68 -4.89 -2.69 12.81
C ILE A 68 -4.67 -3.04 14.29
N ASP A 69 -5.76 -3.14 15.05
CA ASP A 69 -5.73 -3.64 16.41
C ASP A 69 -5.73 -5.18 16.40
N GLY A 70 -4.53 -5.76 16.44
CA GLY A 70 -4.34 -7.22 16.45
C GLY A 70 -4.72 -7.92 17.76
N VAL A 71 -5.01 -7.17 18.83
CA VAL A 71 -5.27 -7.69 20.19
C VAL A 71 -6.60 -7.22 20.78
N ALA A 72 -7.49 -6.70 19.96
CA ALA A 72 -8.83 -6.26 20.35
C ALA A 72 -8.87 -5.38 21.62
N GLY A 73 -7.94 -4.42 21.71
CA GLY A 73 -7.87 -3.46 22.83
C GLY A 73 -7.40 -4.06 24.15
N THR A 74 -6.91 -5.29 24.18
CA THR A 74 -6.53 -5.96 25.45
C THR A 74 -5.10 -5.67 25.90
N LEU A 75 -4.25 -5.15 25.02
CA LEU A 75 -2.88 -4.75 25.33
C LEU A 75 -2.53 -3.47 24.56
N ASP A 76 -1.83 -2.53 25.19
CA ASP A 76 -1.13 -1.41 24.53
C ASP A 76 0.06 -1.96 23.72
N ALA A 77 -0.22 -2.77 22.71
CA ALA A 77 0.81 -3.20 21.79
C ALA A 77 1.18 -1.99 20.92
N ASN A 78 2.45 -1.61 20.92
CA ASN A 78 3.03 -0.66 19.98
C ASN A 78 3.09 -1.28 18.58
N VAL A 79 1.92 -1.69 18.07
CA VAL A 79 1.80 -2.33 16.77
C VAL A 79 1.63 -1.24 15.73
N SER A 80 2.62 -1.11 14.86
CA SER A 80 2.63 -0.12 13.78
C SER A 80 2.14 -0.72 12.47
N TYR A 81 0.90 -1.26 12.48
CA TYR A 81 0.23 -1.84 11.32
C TYR A 81 -0.88 -0.96 10.84
N PHE A 82 -0.89 -0.70 9.55
CA PHE A 82 -1.84 0.18 8.94
C PHE A 82 -2.45 -0.43 7.68
N TYR A 83 -3.69 -0.05 7.40
CA TYR A 83 -4.37 -0.27 6.13
C TYR A 83 -4.99 1.04 5.66
N ALA A 84 -5.09 1.21 4.35
CA ALA A 84 -5.65 2.42 3.75
C ALA A 84 -7.18 2.38 3.75
N THR A 85 -7.78 3.53 4.07
CA THR A 85 -9.20 3.82 3.90
C THR A 85 -9.38 5.17 3.23
N TYR A 86 -10.63 5.59 3.01
CA TYR A 86 -10.98 6.94 2.57
C TYR A 86 -11.95 7.60 3.55
N GLU A 87 -11.84 7.23 4.82
CA GLU A 87 -12.55 7.84 5.93
C GLU A 87 -11.91 9.17 6.35
N GLU A 88 -12.56 9.93 7.23
CA GLU A 88 -12.07 11.27 7.62
C GLU A 88 -10.86 11.23 8.56
N GLU A 89 -10.79 10.21 9.42
CA GLU A 89 -9.77 10.12 10.48
C GLU A 89 -8.53 9.35 10.00
N ASP A 90 -7.35 9.95 10.12
CA ASP A 90 -6.05 9.35 9.84
C ASP A 90 -5.32 9.05 11.16
N GLU A 91 -5.07 7.77 11.43
CA GLU A 91 -4.38 7.32 12.65
C GLU A 91 -2.86 7.20 12.46
N LEU A 92 -2.38 7.43 11.22
CA LEU A 92 -0.95 7.49 10.94
C LEU A 92 -0.44 8.91 11.18
N GLU A 93 0.33 9.09 12.26
CA GLU A 93 1.07 10.32 12.47
C GLU A 93 2.04 10.58 11.31
N GLU A 94 2.48 11.84 11.15
CA GLU A 94 3.51 12.16 10.15
C GLU A 94 4.76 11.31 10.46
N SER A 95 5.03 10.36 9.57
CA SER A 95 6.16 9.43 9.68
C SER A 95 7.13 9.75 8.55
N LYS A 96 8.37 10.12 8.91
CA LYS A 96 9.45 10.19 7.95
C LYS A 96 10.18 8.85 7.98
N ALA A 97 10.29 8.19 6.85
CA ALA A 97 11.06 6.97 6.73
C ALA A 97 12.40 7.24 6.01
N ASP A 98 13.48 6.59 6.42
CA ASP A 98 14.71 6.57 5.62
C ASP A 98 14.54 5.63 4.43
N ILE A 99 13.89 4.49 4.67
CA ILE A 99 13.68 3.45 3.68
C ILE A 99 12.19 3.05 3.63
N LEU A 100 11.63 3.02 2.43
CA LEU A 100 10.36 2.34 2.15
C LEU A 100 10.65 1.02 1.42
N LEU A 101 10.49 -0.09 2.14
CA LEU A 101 10.69 -1.43 1.61
C LEU A 101 9.41 -1.95 0.96
N ILE A 102 9.51 -2.47 -0.25
CA ILE A 102 8.42 -3.16 -0.94
C ILE A 102 8.70 -4.65 -0.95
N ASP A 103 7.87 -5.41 -0.23
CA ASP A 103 7.93 -6.87 -0.14
C ASP A 103 6.78 -7.50 -0.91
N GLY A 104 7.04 -7.80 -2.18
CA GLY A 104 6.12 -8.51 -3.05
C GLY A 104 6.31 -10.01 -2.93
N VAL A 105 5.28 -10.73 -2.53
CA VAL A 105 5.26 -12.19 -2.56
C VAL A 105 4.04 -12.66 -3.35
N GLU A 106 4.26 -13.15 -4.56
CA GLU A 106 3.23 -13.86 -5.32
C GLU A 106 3.09 -15.34 -4.89
N SER A 107 4.02 -15.87 -4.08
CA SER A 107 4.07 -17.31 -3.75
C SER A 107 4.08 -17.57 -2.26
N LEU A 108 3.11 -18.37 -1.80
CA LEU A 108 2.97 -18.91 -0.45
C LEU A 108 4.05 -19.95 -0.06
N SER A 109 5.10 -20.14 -0.85
CA SER A 109 6.07 -21.22 -0.65
C SER A 109 7.35 -20.80 0.07
N ASN A 110 7.63 -21.42 1.21
CA ASN A 110 8.94 -21.68 1.87
C ASN A 110 9.98 -20.54 2.03
N ARG A 111 9.61 -19.27 1.90
CA ARG A 111 10.56 -18.13 1.90
C ARG A 111 10.54 -17.28 3.17
N SER A 112 9.68 -17.58 4.12
CA SER A 112 9.45 -16.73 5.30
C SER A 112 10.70 -16.52 6.15
N PHE A 113 11.53 -17.53 6.35
CA PHE A 113 12.67 -17.43 7.28
C PHE A 113 13.77 -16.47 6.81
N ALA A 114 14.22 -16.59 5.56
CA ALA A 114 15.26 -15.70 5.01
C ALA A 114 14.75 -14.25 4.90
N ASN A 115 13.49 -14.09 4.55
CA ASN A 115 12.82 -12.80 4.50
C ASN A 115 12.77 -12.12 5.86
N ASN A 116 12.49 -12.88 6.89
CA ASN A 116 12.36 -12.42 8.25
C ASN A 116 13.72 -11.95 8.83
N GLN A 117 14.82 -12.65 8.51
CA GLN A 117 16.16 -12.21 8.90
C GLN A 117 16.54 -10.86 8.31
N GLN A 118 16.16 -10.59 7.07
CA GLN A 118 16.42 -9.31 6.41
C GLN A 118 15.67 -8.16 7.09
N LEU A 119 14.40 -8.37 7.45
CA LEU A 119 13.63 -7.39 8.21
C LEU A 119 14.24 -7.14 9.59
N LEU A 120 14.72 -8.18 10.27
CA LEU A 120 15.39 -8.04 11.56
C LEU A 120 16.67 -7.22 11.46
N ILE A 121 17.46 -7.40 10.41
CA ILE A 121 18.67 -6.61 10.16
C ILE A 121 18.30 -5.14 9.96
N LEU A 122 17.31 -4.86 9.13
CA LEU A 122 16.84 -3.49 8.91
C LEU A 122 16.30 -2.85 10.20
N ALA A 123 15.47 -3.56 10.94
CA ALA A 123 14.92 -3.08 12.21
C ALA A 123 16.00 -2.72 13.26
N ASN A 124 17.16 -3.36 13.18
CA ASN A 124 18.30 -3.12 14.07
C ASN A 124 19.38 -2.20 13.45
N SER A 125 19.17 -1.67 12.26
CA SER A 125 20.15 -0.81 11.59
C SER A 125 20.22 0.62 12.14
N GLY A 126 19.21 1.03 12.91
CA GLY A 126 19.05 2.41 13.38
C GLY A 126 18.42 3.34 12.34
N LEU A 127 17.91 2.78 11.23
CA LEU A 127 17.16 3.49 10.22
C LEU A 127 15.65 3.43 10.51
N ASP A 128 14.93 4.47 10.15
CA ASP A 128 13.48 4.48 10.16
C ASP A 128 12.95 3.76 8.92
N VAL A 129 12.38 2.56 9.13
CA VAL A 129 11.93 1.68 8.07
C VAL A 129 10.42 1.62 8.02
N SER A 130 9.88 1.83 6.83
CA SER A 130 8.49 1.51 6.49
C SER A 130 8.45 0.35 5.51
N LEU A 131 7.42 -0.49 5.62
CA LEU A 131 7.24 -1.69 4.81
C LEU A 131 5.86 -1.70 4.16
N ILE A 132 5.80 -1.97 2.86
CA ILE A 132 4.55 -2.34 2.19
C ILE A 132 4.60 -3.83 1.89
N SER A 133 3.59 -4.57 2.34
CA SER A 133 3.48 -6.00 2.07
C SER A 133 2.02 -6.42 1.91
N ASN A 134 1.79 -7.33 0.97
CA ASN A 134 0.51 -8.03 0.81
C ASN A 134 0.55 -9.45 1.39
N SER A 135 1.64 -9.83 2.09
CA SER A 135 1.85 -11.17 2.65
C SER A 135 1.49 -11.22 4.14
N PRO A 136 0.54 -12.08 4.54
CA PRO A 136 0.23 -12.28 5.95
C PRO A 136 1.41 -12.82 6.77
N ASP A 137 2.32 -13.59 6.16
CA ASP A 137 3.50 -14.15 6.83
C ASP A 137 4.51 -13.06 7.18
N THR A 138 4.72 -12.10 6.28
CA THR A 138 5.55 -10.92 6.54
C THR A 138 4.95 -10.08 7.65
N LEU A 139 3.62 -9.93 7.66
CA LEU A 139 2.89 -9.26 8.73
C LEU A 139 3.15 -9.91 10.08
N ALA A 140 2.90 -11.20 10.22
CA ALA A 140 3.04 -11.92 11.48
C ALA A 140 4.44 -11.76 12.09
N PHE A 141 5.46 -11.65 11.24
CA PHE A 141 6.83 -11.45 11.70
C PHE A 141 7.13 -10.01 12.08
N SER A 142 6.68 -9.04 11.31
CA SER A 142 6.95 -7.62 11.56
C SER A 142 6.25 -7.08 12.82
N LEU A 143 5.23 -7.82 13.36
CA LEU A 143 4.56 -7.50 14.64
C LEU A 143 5.50 -7.24 15.82
N SER A 144 6.66 -7.87 15.83
CA SER A 144 7.65 -7.75 16.91
C SER A 144 8.77 -6.74 16.60
N LEU A 145 8.73 -6.09 15.44
CA LEU A 145 9.78 -5.19 14.99
C LEU A 145 9.32 -3.73 15.03
N PRO A 146 10.24 -2.77 15.28
CA PRO A 146 9.94 -1.35 15.20
C PRO A 146 9.91 -0.87 13.73
N ILE A 147 8.98 -1.43 12.95
CA ILE A 147 8.79 -1.14 11.53
C ILE A 147 7.35 -0.71 11.32
N THR A 148 7.13 0.42 10.68
CA THR A 148 5.80 0.83 10.24
C THR A 148 5.39 0.01 9.03
N THR A 149 4.35 -0.81 9.16
CA THR A 149 3.94 -1.75 8.12
C THR A 149 2.59 -1.40 7.53
N PHE A 150 2.51 -1.33 6.21
CA PHE A 150 1.29 -1.15 5.44
C PHE A 150 0.88 -2.47 4.82
N PHE A 151 -0.30 -2.96 5.18
CA PHE A 151 -0.88 -4.14 4.57
C PHE A 151 -1.74 -3.74 3.39
N GLU A 152 -1.11 -3.71 2.23
CA GLU A 152 -1.72 -3.16 1.03
C GLU A 152 -1.36 -3.95 -0.22
N PRO A 153 -2.22 -3.92 -1.25
CA PRO A 153 -1.86 -4.48 -2.55
C PRO A 153 -0.72 -3.71 -3.18
N LEU A 154 0.17 -4.42 -3.88
CA LEU A 154 1.31 -3.81 -4.56
C LEU A 154 0.87 -3.22 -5.91
N SER A 155 0.35 -2.02 -5.88
CA SER A 155 0.02 -1.22 -7.06
C SER A 155 0.75 0.12 -7.03
N TYR A 156 0.97 0.71 -8.21
CA TYR A 156 1.58 2.04 -8.30
C TYR A 156 0.86 3.08 -7.45
N GLU A 157 -0.48 3.14 -7.55
CA GLU A 157 -1.31 4.06 -6.80
C GLU A 157 -1.04 3.99 -5.29
N VAL A 158 -1.03 2.77 -4.72
CA VAL A 158 -0.79 2.55 -3.29
C VAL A 158 0.64 2.94 -2.90
N ILE A 159 1.63 2.49 -3.68
CA ILE A 159 3.03 2.79 -3.41
C ILE A 159 3.29 4.30 -3.50
N ALA A 160 2.71 4.98 -4.48
CA ALA A 160 2.84 6.42 -4.63
C ALA A 160 2.24 7.19 -3.43
N GLU A 161 1.06 6.80 -2.96
CA GLU A 161 0.41 7.44 -1.81
C GLU A 161 1.20 7.22 -0.50
N ILE A 162 1.71 6.00 -0.27
CA ILE A 162 2.54 5.71 0.91
C ILE A 162 3.89 6.42 0.81
N THR A 163 4.50 6.46 -0.38
CA THR A 163 5.74 7.23 -0.62
C THR A 163 5.52 8.71 -0.30
N ARG A 164 4.43 9.28 -0.74
CA ARG A 164 4.09 10.68 -0.43
C ARG A 164 3.88 10.89 1.08
N LYS A 165 3.23 9.94 1.78
CA LYS A 165 2.92 10.04 3.20
C LYS A 165 4.16 9.89 4.08
N CYS A 166 5.02 8.91 3.79
CA CYS A 166 6.23 8.61 4.56
C CYS A 166 7.46 9.41 4.11
N ASN A 167 7.41 10.03 2.93
CA ASN A 167 8.51 10.81 2.34
C ASN A 167 9.90 10.15 2.50
N PRO A 168 10.08 8.88 2.06
CA PRO A 168 11.31 8.14 2.25
C PRO A 168 12.45 8.71 1.41
N GLU A 169 13.69 8.50 1.87
CA GLU A 169 14.88 8.85 1.08
C GLU A 169 15.12 7.83 -0.04
N THR A 170 14.78 6.58 0.21
CA THR A 170 14.99 5.49 -0.75
C THR A 170 13.82 4.51 -0.74
N LEU A 171 13.40 4.12 -1.93
CA LEU A 171 12.48 3.02 -2.15
C LEU A 171 13.29 1.76 -2.45
N CYS A 172 13.13 0.74 -1.64
CA CYS A 172 13.88 -0.51 -1.74
C CYS A 172 12.98 -1.65 -2.21
N LEU A 173 13.33 -2.27 -3.34
CA LEU A 173 12.62 -3.42 -3.88
C LEU A 173 13.29 -4.69 -3.38
N LYS A 174 12.54 -5.50 -2.62
CA LYS A 174 13.10 -6.73 -2.04
C LYS A 174 13.31 -7.85 -3.06
N LYS A 175 12.43 -7.95 -4.02
CA LYS A 175 12.49 -8.92 -5.10
C LYS A 175 11.92 -8.31 -6.37
N PRO A 176 12.71 -7.51 -7.05
CA PRO A 176 12.23 -6.82 -8.25
C PRO A 176 11.76 -7.79 -9.34
N GLU A 177 12.30 -9.02 -9.37
CA GLU A 177 11.89 -10.06 -10.31
C GLU A 177 10.44 -10.57 -10.09
N GLU A 178 9.89 -10.39 -8.91
CA GLU A 178 8.49 -10.76 -8.57
C GLU A 178 7.49 -9.65 -8.90
N LEU A 179 7.95 -8.44 -9.22
CA LEU A 179 7.09 -7.33 -9.64
C LEU A 179 6.84 -7.37 -11.15
N SER A 180 5.64 -6.98 -11.56
CA SER A 180 5.33 -6.84 -12.99
C SER A 180 6.19 -5.75 -13.65
N GLU A 181 6.54 -5.92 -14.92
CA GLU A 181 7.32 -4.92 -15.66
C GLU A 181 6.56 -3.58 -15.77
N ASP A 182 5.24 -3.61 -15.84
CA ASP A 182 4.41 -2.41 -15.83
C ASP A 182 4.60 -1.63 -14.53
N LEU A 183 4.54 -2.32 -13.38
CA LEU A 183 4.75 -1.67 -12.08
C LEU A 183 6.15 -1.10 -11.94
N LYS A 184 7.18 -1.84 -12.35
CA LYS A 184 8.58 -1.33 -12.34
C LYS A 184 8.72 -0.06 -13.17
N SER A 185 8.13 -0.05 -14.35
CA SER A 185 8.14 1.13 -15.23
C SER A 185 7.41 2.33 -14.58
N GLU A 186 6.26 2.08 -13.97
CA GLU A 186 5.48 3.12 -13.28
C GLU A 186 6.24 3.69 -12.08
N LEU A 187 6.95 2.87 -11.30
CA LEU A 187 7.72 3.32 -10.12
C LEU A 187 8.81 4.34 -10.47
N ASN A 188 9.35 4.31 -11.68
CA ASN A 188 10.32 5.31 -12.13
C ASN A 188 9.74 6.74 -12.17
N ASN A 189 8.42 6.89 -12.18
CA ASN A 189 7.75 8.19 -12.16
C ASN A 189 7.73 8.83 -10.77
N LEU A 190 8.08 8.09 -9.71
CA LEU A 190 8.04 8.59 -8.33
C LEU A 190 9.13 9.61 -7.98
N ASN A 191 10.07 9.87 -8.87
CA ASN A 191 11.18 10.80 -8.64
C ASN A 191 11.92 10.58 -7.31
N ILE A 192 12.07 9.31 -6.92
CA ILE A 192 12.77 8.84 -5.72
C ILE A 192 13.88 7.88 -6.11
N LYS A 193 14.92 7.80 -5.29
CA LYS A 193 15.98 6.80 -5.49
C LYS A 193 15.40 5.40 -5.28
N ILE A 194 15.48 4.55 -6.32
CA ILE A 194 15.06 3.15 -6.25
C ILE A 194 16.30 2.28 -6.16
N THR A 195 16.30 1.35 -5.21
CA THR A 195 17.37 0.37 -5.03
C THR A 195 16.78 -1.03 -4.94
N GLU A 196 17.57 -2.02 -5.34
CA GLU A 196 17.24 -3.41 -5.15
C GLU A 196 17.87 -3.93 -3.87
N TRP A 197 17.13 -4.71 -3.11
CA TRP A 197 17.65 -5.38 -1.93
C TRP A 197 18.40 -6.65 -2.36
N ASN A 198 19.70 -6.53 -2.53
CA ASN A 198 20.59 -7.65 -2.84
C ASN A 198 21.35 -8.07 -1.57
N TYR A 199 20.72 -8.86 -0.71
CA TYR A 199 21.40 -9.43 0.45
C TYR A 199 22.25 -10.64 0.03
N THR A 200 23.52 -10.41 -0.19
CA THR A 200 24.55 -11.47 -0.41
C THR A 200 25.39 -11.74 0.85
N GLY A 201 24.80 -11.60 2.04
CA GLY A 201 25.45 -12.04 3.30
C GLY A 201 26.63 -11.20 3.80
N GLY A 202 26.83 -9.97 3.37
CA GLY A 202 27.94 -9.18 3.84
C GLY A 202 27.93 -7.72 3.41
N LYS A 203 27.82 -6.86 4.39
CA LYS A 203 27.93 -5.39 4.38
C LYS A 203 26.84 -4.62 3.62
N LEU A 204 26.08 -3.82 4.38
CA LEU A 204 25.36 -2.64 3.92
C LEU A 204 26.33 -1.65 3.27
#